data_f52af1a1265a3f5dc3fb6d1dc4c41496
#
_entry.id   f52af1a1265a3f5dc3fb6d1dc4c41496
#
_cell.length_a   1.000
_cell.length_b   1.000
_cell.length_c   1.000
_cell.angle_alpha   90.00
_cell.angle_beta   90.00
_cell.angle_gamma   90.00
#
_symmetry.space_group_name_H-M   'P 1'
#
loop_
_entity.id
_entity.type
_entity.pdbx_description
1 polymer ?
#
loop_
_entity_poly.entity_id
_entity_poly.type
_entity_poly.pdbx_seq_one_letter_code
_entity_poly.pdbx_strand_id
1 'polypeptide(L)'
;MPEWLKPAIQSEFYIKIGIVCLGATILFGEVLQSGVYALIQAFIVVFTVWYFAFWLARRMRVDEETSTMLASSVSICGVSAAIATCGVIRGDNKKLSYIISLVLVCAVPMMYVMPWLAGLLLPTVVANPETVQEVAGAWMGGTIDTTGAVVASGALLGETAEQTAIIVKSSQNVLLGIAAFVISLYWSYKGQKKRQRPSVRVIWERFPKFVVGFVAVSLLFSLFFAGNEAAPARTSAKMFSNTLFNIAFVCIGLETRFRDIFSKENRRTFWAFMTAQMFNIVVTLIVAYLLFGVLKPYLN
;
A
#
# COMPACT_ATOMS: atom_id res chain seq x y z
N MET A 1 3.06 28.35 -12.47
CA MET A 1 3.11 27.15 -13.34
C MET A 1 2.61 27.54 -14.72
N PRO A 2 3.29 27.20 -15.83
CA PRO A 2 2.85 27.57 -17.18
C PRO A 2 1.51 26.91 -17.53
N GLU A 3 0.60 27.64 -18.16
CA GLU A 3 -0.76 27.13 -18.45
C GLU A 3 -0.78 25.97 -19.44
N TRP A 4 0.18 25.88 -20.34
CA TRP A 4 0.31 24.78 -21.30
C TRP A 4 0.65 23.43 -20.65
N LEU A 5 1.21 23.44 -19.43
CA LEU A 5 1.57 22.22 -18.69
C LEU A 5 0.38 21.64 -17.90
N LYS A 6 -0.63 22.44 -17.58
CA LYS A 6 -1.80 22.00 -16.81
C LYS A 6 -2.52 20.78 -17.40
N PRO A 7 -2.73 20.66 -18.73
CA PRO A 7 -3.39 19.48 -19.31
C PRO A 7 -2.57 18.20 -19.22
N ALA A 8 -1.23 18.29 -19.12
CA ALA A 8 -0.34 17.14 -18.98
C ALA A 8 -0.25 16.64 -17.53
N ILE A 9 -0.70 17.44 -16.56
CA ILE A 9 -0.70 17.08 -15.14
C ILE A 9 -1.99 16.32 -14.83
N GLN A 10 -1.99 15.05 -15.23
CA GLN A 10 -3.08 14.12 -14.99
C GLN A 10 -2.61 12.98 -14.07
N SER A 11 -2.24 13.34 -12.86
CA SER A 11 -1.72 12.40 -11.85
C SER A 11 -2.59 11.14 -11.73
N GLU A 12 -3.92 11.30 -11.65
CA GLU A 12 -4.87 10.19 -11.58
C GLU A 12 -4.80 9.25 -12.79
N PHE A 13 -4.63 9.78 -13.99
CA PHE A 13 -4.60 8.98 -15.21
C PHE A 13 -3.35 8.10 -15.25
N TYR A 14 -2.18 8.68 -15.01
CA TYR A 14 -0.92 7.94 -14.96
C TYR A 14 -0.92 6.86 -13.90
N ILE A 15 -1.49 7.16 -12.74
CA ILE A 15 -1.60 6.20 -11.64
C ILE A 15 -2.53 5.05 -11.98
N LYS A 16 -3.71 5.31 -12.54
CA LYS A 16 -4.67 4.27 -12.92
C LYS A 16 -4.05 3.30 -13.91
N ILE A 17 -3.33 3.79 -14.93
CA ILE A 17 -2.62 2.94 -15.88
C ILE A 17 -1.46 2.21 -15.21
N GLY A 18 -0.68 2.89 -14.37
CA GLY A 18 0.42 2.29 -13.61
C GLY A 18 -0.04 1.13 -12.74
N ILE A 19 -1.20 1.27 -12.06
CA ILE A 19 -1.80 0.18 -11.27
C ILE A 19 -2.20 -1.00 -12.15
N VAL A 20 -2.81 -0.76 -13.31
CA VAL A 20 -3.16 -1.84 -14.25
C VAL A 20 -1.90 -2.58 -14.71
N CYS A 21 -0.84 -1.85 -15.07
CA CYS A 21 0.44 -2.46 -15.46
C CYS A 21 1.09 -3.23 -14.30
N LEU A 22 0.96 -2.74 -13.07
CA LEU A 22 1.46 -3.41 -11.86
C LEU A 22 0.80 -4.79 -11.67
N GLY A 23 -0.43 -4.97 -12.13
CA GLY A 23 -1.11 -6.28 -12.14
C GLY A 23 -0.31 -7.36 -12.86
N ALA A 24 0.48 -7.02 -13.88
CA ALA A 24 1.33 -7.97 -14.58
C ALA A 24 2.51 -8.50 -13.73
N THR A 25 2.90 -7.79 -12.69
CA THR A 25 4.03 -8.17 -11.82
C THR A 25 3.61 -9.05 -10.65
N ILE A 26 2.31 -9.16 -10.39
CA ILE A 26 1.77 -9.91 -9.27
C ILE A 26 1.12 -11.18 -9.81
N LEU A 27 1.87 -12.26 -9.77
CA LEU A 27 1.32 -13.57 -10.12
C LEU A 27 0.60 -14.16 -8.93
N PHE A 28 -0.63 -14.57 -9.15
CA PHE A 28 -1.41 -15.30 -8.16
C PHE A 28 -0.66 -16.54 -7.65
N GLY A 29 0.09 -17.22 -8.54
CA GLY A 29 0.90 -18.38 -8.18
C GLY A 29 2.07 -18.05 -7.24
N GLU A 30 2.77 -16.93 -7.46
CA GLU A 30 3.87 -16.48 -6.58
C GLU A 30 3.37 -16.12 -5.20
N VAL A 31 2.19 -15.48 -5.12
CA VAL A 31 1.57 -15.18 -3.82
C VAL A 31 1.19 -16.46 -3.08
N LEU A 32 0.71 -17.49 -3.78
CA LEU A 32 0.41 -18.78 -3.19
C LEU A 32 1.67 -19.56 -2.79
N GLN A 33 2.75 -19.49 -3.59
CA GLN A 33 4.02 -20.15 -3.30
C GLN A 33 4.84 -19.44 -2.21
N SER A 34 4.74 -18.10 -2.15
CA SER A 34 5.51 -17.29 -1.19
C SER A 34 5.03 -17.39 0.25
N GLY A 35 4.03 -18.17 0.46
CA GLY A 35 3.68 -18.62 1.79
C GLY A 35 2.38 -18.05 2.32
N VAL A 36 1.60 -18.97 2.80
CA VAL A 36 0.40 -18.75 3.61
C VAL A 36 0.68 -17.73 4.73
N TYR A 37 1.89 -17.72 5.27
CA TYR A 37 2.32 -16.81 6.34
C TYR A 37 2.29 -15.33 5.92
N ALA A 38 2.77 -15.02 4.71
CA ALA A 38 2.76 -13.64 4.21
C ALA A 38 1.33 -13.14 3.96
N LEU A 39 0.44 -14.01 3.46
CA LEU A 39 -0.97 -13.68 3.26
C LEU A 39 -1.71 -13.51 4.60
N ILE A 40 -1.45 -14.39 5.58
CA ILE A 40 -2.02 -14.27 6.92
C ILE A 40 -1.56 -12.97 7.57
N GLN A 41 -0.25 -12.67 7.50
CA GLN A 41 0.28 -11.41 8.00
C GLN A 41 -0.38 -10.22 7.32
N ALA A 42 -0.44 -10.22 5.99
CA ALA A 42 -1.04 -9.13 5.23
C ALA A 42 -2.50 -8.91 5.64
N PHE A 43 -3.28 -9.98 5.79
CA PHE A 43 -4.67 -9.88 6.22
C PHE A 43 -4.81 -9.30 7.63
N ILE A 44 -4.06 -9.82 8.60
CA ILE A 44 -4.11 -9.37 10.00
C ILE A 44 -3.68 -7.90 10.10
N VAL A 45 -2.55 -7.55 9.49
CA VAL A 45 -1.98 -6.20 9.56
C VAL A 45 -2.90 -5.21 8.86
N VAL A 46 -3.33 -5.49 7.63
CA VAL A 46 -4.20 -4.58 6.86
C VAL A 46 -5.49 -4.33 7.63
N PHE A 47 -6.14 -5.37 8.14
CA PHE A 47 -7.40 -5.22 8.85
C PHE A 47 -7.24 -4.44 10.16
N THR A 48 -6.27 -4.83 10.99
CA THR A 48 -6.03 -4.23 12.31
C THR A 48 -5.59 -2.76 12.18
N VAL A 49 -4.63 -2.50 11.31
CA VAL A 49 -4.08 -1.15 11.12
C VAL A 49 -5.10 -0.24 10.44
N TRP A 50 -5.86 -0.74 9.46
CA TRP A 50 -6.89 0.05 8.80
C TRP A 50 -7.96 0.53 9.79
N TYR A 51 -8.49 -0.39 10.60
CA TYR A 51 -9.50 -0.05 11.61
C TYR A 51 -8.98 0.93 12.65
N PHE A 52 -7.77 0.69 13.18
CA PHE A 52 -7.17 1.58 14.14
C PHE A 52 -6.92 2.97 13.56
N ALA A 53 -6.31 3.05 12.38
CA ALA A 53 -6.02 4.32 11.71
C ALA A 53 -7.29 5.12 11.39
N PHE A 54 -8.32 4.44 10.89
CA PHE A 54 -9.61 5.07 10.63
C PHE A 54 -10.26 5.57 11.91
N TRP A 55 -10.36 4.74 12.95
CA TRP A 55 -10.92 5.11 14.24
C TRP A 55 -10.16 6.29 14.87
N LEU A 56 -8.83 6.25 14.87
CA LEU A 56 -7.99 7.30 15.42
C LEU A 56 -8.19 8.63 14.69
N ALA A 57 -8.15 8.62 13.35
CA ALA A 57 -8.36 9.81 12.54
C ALA A 57 -9.74 10.43 12.80
N ARG A 58 -10.78 9.61 12.88
CA ARG A 58 -12.15 10.05 13.24
C ARG A 58 -12.20 10.62 14.66
N ARG A 59 -11.52 10.00 15.63
CA ARG A 59 -11.41 10.48 17.01
C ARG A 59 -10.70 11.83 17.11
N MET A 60 -9.73 12.07 16.23
CA MET A 60 -9.02 13.34 16.10
C MET A 60 -9.80 14.39 15.29
N ARG A 61 -11.05 14.12 14.92
CA ARG A 61 -11.94 15.00 14.14
C ARG A 61 -11.41 15.26 12.73
N VAL A 62 -10.70 14.32 12.14
CA VAL A 62 -10.39 14.33 10.71
C VAL A 62 -11.66 13.93 9.96
N ASP A 63 -11.93 14.57 8.83
CA ASP A 63 -13.09 14.22 8.01
C ASP A 63 -13.00 12.80 7.46
N GLU A 64 -14.16 12.23 7.09
CA GLU A 64 -14.25 10.81 6.76
C GLU A 64 -13.51 10.42 5.48
N GLU A 65 -13.51 11.28 4.47
CA GLU A 65 -12.76 11.03 3.23
C GLU A 65 -11.26 10.93 3.51
N THR A 66 -10.71 11.93 4.20
CA THR A 66 -9.29 11.94 4.60
C THR A 66 -8.97 10.78 5.52
N SER A 67 -9.86 10.45 6.46
CA SER A 67 -9.67 9.31 7.38
C SER A 67 -9.63 7.98 6.63
N THR A 68 -10.47 7.79 5.61
CA THR A 68 -10.51 6.57 4.81
C THR A 68 -9.24 6.45 3.94
N MET A 69 -8.82 7.53 3.29
CA MET A 69 -7.58 7.56 2.51
C MET A 69 -6.35 7.33 3.39
N LEU A 70 -6.27 7.96 4.56
CA LEU A 70 -5.21 7.79 5.54
C LEU A 70 -5.13 6.36 6.03
N ALA A 71 -6.25 5.77 6.42
CA ALA A 71 -6.29 4.38 6.90
C ALA A 71 -5.82 3.40 5.84
N SER A 72 -6.27 3.57 4.60
CA SER A 72 -5.85 2.72 3.49
C SER A 72 -4.36 2.91 3.15
N SER A 73 -3.83 4.13 3.24
CA SER A 73 -2.43 4.40 2.96
C SER A 73 -1.51 3.74 3.97
N VAL A 74 -1.75 3.90 5.27
CA VAL A 74 -0.91 3.34 6.34
C VAL A 74 -0.99 1.82 6.41
N SER A 75 -2.14 1.22 6.04
CA SER A 75 -2.35 -0.21 6.22
C SER A 75 -1.93 -1.07 5.04
N ILE A 76 -1.85 -0.54 3.81
CA ILE A 76 -1.63 -1.36 2.61
C ILE A 76 -0.31 -0.99 1.92
N CYS A 77 -0.36 0.02 1.03
CA CYS A 77 0.78 0.36 0.18
C CYS A 77 0.93 1.87 -0.04
N GLY A 78 0.61 2.65 0.98
CA GLY A 78 0.81 4.09 1.02
C GLY A 78 0.11 4.81 -0.12
N VAL A 79 0.89 5.27 -1.08
CA VAL A 79 0.45 6.10 -2.20
C VAL A 79 -0.64 5.42 -3.02
N SER A 80 -0.39 4.20 -3.49
CA SER A 80 -1.34 3.47 -4.37
C SER A 80 -2.68 3.23 -3.67
N ALA A 81 -2.66 2.92 -2.36
CA ALA A 81 -3.86 2.71 -1.58
C ALA A 81 -4.64 4.00 -1.34
N ALA A 82 -3.96 5.11 -1.04
CA ALA A 82 -4.60 6.42 -0.91
C ALA A 82 -5.34 6.81 -2.19
N ILE A 83 -4.67 6.62 -3.35
CA ILE A 83 -5.22 6.95 -4.66
C ILE A 83 -6.40 6.05 -5.04
N ALA A 84 -6.23 4.74 -4.88
CA ALA A 84 -7.31 3.79 -5.14
C ALA A 84 -8.54 4.15 -4.29
N THR A 85 -8.34 4.43 -3.01
CA THR A 85 -9.40 4.85 -2.10
C THR A 85 -10.03 6.16 -2.52
N CYS A 86 -9.23 7.18 -2.85
CA CYS A 86 -9.75 8.47 -3.33
C CYS A 86 -10.62 8.31 -4.58
N GLY A 87 -10.16 7.52 -5.55
CA GLY A 87 -10.94 7.23 -6.76
C GLY A 87 -12.27 6.54 -6.48
N VAL A 88 -12.27 5.59 -5.54
CA VAL A 88 -13.46 4.82 -5.14
C VAL A 88 -14.49 5.71 -4.45
N ILE A 89 -14.05 6.55 -3.51
CA ILE A 89 -14.94 7.43 -2.72
C ILE A 89 -15.25 8.74 -3.44
N ARG A 90 -14.65 8.99 -4.62
CA ARG A 90 -14.68 10.27 -5.34
C ARG A 90 -14.23 11.42 -4.43
N GLY A 91 -13.12 11.19 -3.72
CA GLY A 91 -12.57 12.11 -2.75
C GLY A 91 -11.90 13.33 -3.38
N ASP A 92 -11.59 14.32 -2.55
CA ASP A 92 -10.91 15.55 -2.96
C ASP A 92 -9.41 15.30 -3.23
N ASN A 93 -8.95 15.67 -4.43
CA ASN A 93 -7.55 15.54 -4.86
C ASN A 93 -6.57 16.35 -4.00
N LYS A 94 -6.99 17.46 -3.38
CA LYS A 94 -6.14 18.23 -2.47
C LYS A 94 -5.84 17.44 -1.19
N LYS A 95 -6.87 16.78 -0.64
CA LYS A 95 -6.73 15.89 0.52
C LYS A 95 -5.84 14.68 0.18
N LEU A 96 -6.04 14.11 -1.02
CA LEU A 96 -5.20 13.03 -1.52
C LEU A 96 -3.73 13.45 -1.63
N SER A 97 -3.44 14.60 -2.27
CA SER A 97 -2.08 15.12 -2.41
C SER A 97 -1.41 15.31 -1.04
N TYR A 98 -2.17 15.75 -0.05
CA TYR A 98 -1.67 15.88 1.32
C TYR A 98 -1.28 14.52 1.93
N ILE A 99 -2.16 13.51 1.83
CA ILE A 99 -1.86 12.14 2.32
C ILE A 99 -0.64 11.56 1.63
N ILE A 100 -0.55 11.68 0.29
CA ILE A 100 0.61 11.20 -0.47
C ILE A 100 1.91 11.88 0.00
N SER A 101 1.87 13.18 0.26
CA SER A 101 3.03 13.91 0.78
C SER A 101 3.48 13.37 2.13
N LEU A 102 2.55 13.05 3.03
CA LEU A 102 2.87 12.41 4.32
C LEU A 102 3.52 11.05 4.14
N VAL A 103 2.94 10.20 3.28
CA VAL A 103 3.50 8.88 2.96
C VAL A 103 4.94 8.99 2.48
N LEU A 104 5.22 9.86 1.50
CA LEU A 104 6.55 10.01 0.91
C LEU A 104 7.57 10.55 1.91
N VAL A 105 7.17 11.53 2.73
CA VAL A 105 8.03 12.09 3.79
C VAL A 105 8.37 11.04 4.86
N CYS A 106 7.45 10.12 5.14
CA CYS A 106 7.71 9.02 6.10
C CYS A 106 8.46 7.84 5.49
N ALA A 107 8.20 7.50 4.23
CA ALA A 107 8.79 6.33 3.59
C ALA A 107 10.33 6.41 3.49
N VAL A 108 10.88 7.58 3.19
CA VAL A 108 12.33 7.78 3.05
C VAL A 108 13.09 7.56 4.36
N PRO A 109 12.74 8.17 5.49
CA PRO A 109 13.36 7.85 6.77
C PRO A 109 13.16 6.38 7.17
N MET A 110 11.98 5.81 6.96
CA MET A 110 11.68 4.44 7.32
C MET A 110 12.56 3.44 6.55
N MET A 111 12.89 3.73 5.29
CA MET A 111 13.75 2.90 4.47
C MET A 111 15.13 2.64 5.10
N TYR A 112 15.64 3.60 5.89
CA TYR A 112 16.93 3.48 6.57
C TYR A 112 16.80 3.11 8.06
N VAL A 113 15.82 3.68 8.74
CA VAL A 113 15.63 3.48 10.18
C VAL A 113 15.14 2.07 10.48
N MET A 114 14.24 1.50 9.68
CA MET A 114 13.69 0.18 9.91
C MET A 114 14.74 -0.95 9.83
N PRO A 115 15.60 -1.02 8.79
CA PRO A 115 16.69 -2.02 8.75
C PRO A 115 17.64 -1.88 9.93
N TRP A 116 18.00 -0.64 10.29
CA TRP A 116 18.86 -0.38 11.45
C TRP A 116 18.22 -0.89 12.76
N LEU A 117 16.95 -0.58 12.99
CA LEU A 117 16.19 -1.09 14.14
C LEU A 117 16.08 -2.61 14.12
N ALA A 118 15.83 -3.21 12.96
CA ALA A 118 15.73 -4.66 12.83
C ALA A 118 17.05 -5.35 13.18
N GLY A 119 18.17 -4.82 12.66
CA GLY A 119 19.51 -5.32 12.98
C GLY A 119 19.88 -5.19 14.45
N LEU A 120 19.34 -4.20 15.16
CA LEU A 120 19.60 -3.99 16.59
C LEU A 120 18.69 -4.85 17.47
N LEU A 121 17.40 -4.95 17.16
CA LEU A 121 16.38 -5.55 18.05
C LEU A 121 16.24 -7.06 17.83
N LEU A 122 16.18 -7.51 16.57
CA LEU A 122 15.82 -8.91 16.30
C LEU A 122 16.88 -9.94 16.74
N PRO A 123 18.20 -9.69 16.63
CA PRO A 123 19.18 -10.64 17.13
C PRO A 123 19.15 -10.86 18.66
N THR A 124 18.49 -9.97 19.42
CA THR A 124 18.31 -10.15 20.87
C THR A 124 17.20 -11.13 21.21
N VAL A 125 16.29 -11.41 20.27
CA VAL A 125 15.07 -12.20 20.48
C VAL A 125 15.06 -13.48 19.65
N VAL A 126 15.76 -13.47 18.50
CA VAL A 126 15.83 -14.59 17.55
C VAL A 126 17.29 -15.03 17.41
N ALA A 127 17.58 -16.28 17.72
CA ALA A 127 18.95 -16.80 17.72
C ALA A 127 19.48 -17.15 16.32
N ASN A 128 18.60 -17.60 15.40
CA ASN A 128 18.99 -18.00 14.06
C ASN A 128 19.11 -16.78 13.12
N PRO A 129 20.28 -16.52 12.52
CA PRO A 129 20.49 -15.37 11.64
C PRO A 129 19.59 -15.34 10.40
N GLU A 130 19.24 -16.49 9.85
CA GLU A 130 18.33 -16.60 8.70
C GLU A 130 16.90 -16.21 9.10
N THR A 131 16.44 -16.72 10.25
CA THR A 131 15.13 -16.34 10.81
C THR A 131 15.09 -14.85 11.18
N VAL A 132 16.20 -14.27 11.64
CA VAL A 132 16.30 -12.81 11.86
C VAL A 132 16.03 -12.04 10.58
N GLN A 133 16.63 -12.45 9.46
CA GLN A 133 16.41 -11.82 8.16
C GLN A 133 14.97 -12.00 7.67
N GLU A 134 14.38 -13.17 7.85
CA GLU A 134 12.98 -13.42 7.47
C GLU A 134 12.01 -12.53 8.28
N VAL A 135 12.17 -12.47 9.60
CA VAL A 135 11.34 -11.64 10.49
C VAL A 135 11.53 -10.15 10.13
N ALA A 136 12.78 -9.71 9.91
CA ALA A 136 13.09 -8.35 9.51
C ALA A 136 12.44 -8.00 8.17
N GLY A 137 12.58 -8.88 7.16
CA GLY A 137 11.94 -8.72 5.87
C GLY A 137 10.43 -8.65 5.97
N ALA A 138 9.82 -9.55 6.75
CA ALA A 138 8.38 -9.56 6.98
C ALA A 138 7.90 -8.28 7.70
N TRP A 139 8.65 -7.82 8.70
CA TRP A 139 8.36 -6.57 9.38
C TRP A 139 8.43 -5.36 8.45
N MET A 140 9.52 -5.19 7.71
CA MET A 140 9.69 -4.08 6.76
C MET A 140 8.66 -4.14 5.62
N GLY A 141 8.42 -5.33 5.06
CA GLY A 141 7.46 -5.55 3.99
C GLY A 141 6.04 -5.17 4.39
N GLY A 142 5.64 -5.48 5.62
CA GLY A 142 4.33 -5.17 6.17
C GLY A 142 4.16 -3.72 6.65
N THR A 143 5.27 -3.00 6.89
CA THR A 143 5.23 -1.68 7.54
C THR A 143 5.55 -0.52 6.60
N ILE A 144 6.59 -0.65 5.77
CA ILE A 144 7.03 0.43 4.88
C ILE A 144 6.03 0.61 3.74
N ASP A 145 5.60 1.85 3.53
CA ASP A 145 4.46 2.15 2.69
C ASP A 145 4.70 1.94 1.19
N THR A 146 5.92 2.15 0.69
CA THR A 146 6.19 2.05 -0.76
C THR A 146 7.00 0.82 -1.12
N THR A 147 6.64 0.14 -2.21
CA THR A 147 7.33 -1.07 -2.65
C THR A 147 8.82 -0.83 -2.93
N GLY A 148 9.18 0.32 -3.51
CA GLY A 148 10.58 0.66 -3.76
C GLY A 148 11.40 0.78 -2.47
N ALA A 149 10.86 1.45 -1.44
CA ALA A 149 11.52 1.57 -0.14
C ALA A 149 11.60 0.22 0.59
N VAL A 150 10.59 -0.66 0.43
CA VAL A 150 10.63 -2.04 0.96
C VAL A 150 11.79 -2.84 0.38
N VAL A 151 11.93 -2.85 -0.94
CA VAL A 151 13.04 -3.55 -1.62
C VAL A 151 14.38 -3.01 -1.14
N ALA A 152 14.55 -1.70 -1.14
CA ALA A 152 15.77 -1.06 -0.71
C ALA A 152 16.11 -1.37 0.76
N SER A 153 15.12 -1.34 1.65
CA SER A 153 15.33 -1.64 3.08
C SER A 153 15.68 -3.11 3.32
N GLY A 154 15.03 -4.04 2.59
CA GLY A 154 15.35 -5.47 2.65
C GLY A 154 16.77 -5.76 2.20
N ALA A 155 17.18 -5.18 1.07
CA ALA A 155 18.53 -5.32 0.52
C ALA A 155 19.65 -4.85 1.47
N LEU A 156 19.36 -3.87 2.34
CA LEU A 156 20.34 -3.42 3.36
C LEU A 156 20.63 -4.47 4.44
N LEU A 157 19.75 -5.44 4.65
CA LEU A 157 19.93 -6.50 5.64
C LEU A 157 20.38 -7.84 5.03
N GLY A 158 20.13 -8.06 3.75
CA GLY A 158 20.52 -9.27 3.04
C GLY A 158 19.44 -9.81 2.12
N GLU A 159 19.81 -10.82 1.34
CA GLU A 159 18.96 -11.38 0.29
C GLU A 159 17.66 -12.00 0.84
N THR A 160 17.75 -12.77 1.91
CA THR A 160 16.57 -13.39 2.56
C THR A 160 15.59 -12.33 3.07
N ALA A 161 16.11 -11.23 3.65
CA ALA A 161 15.29 -10.13 4.11
C ALA A 161 14.61 -9.41 2.95
N GLU A 162 15.34 -9.16 1.84
CA GLU A 162 14.79 -8.55 0.64
C GLU A 162 13.67 -9.39 0.05
N GLN A 163 13.92 -10.68 -0.18
CA GLN A 163 12.92 -11.61 -0.75
C GLN A 163 11.66 -11.67 0.12
N THR A 164 11.82 -11.86 1.42
CA THR A 164 10.68 -11.92 2.35
C THR A 164 9.90 -10.60 2.36
N ALA A 165 10.59 -9.46 2.35
CA ALA A 165 9.96 -8.15 2.32
C ALA A 165 9.12 -7.93 1.05
N ILE A 166 9.65 -8.32 -0.11
CA ILE A 166 8.94 -8.27 -1.40
C ILE A 166 7.68 -9.15 -1.37
N ILE A 167 7.81 -10.37 -0.85
CA ILE A 167 6.72 -11.34 -0.75
C ILE A 167 5.58 -10.78 0.11
N VAL A 168 5.88 -10.30 1.30
CA VAL A 168 4.88 -9.74 2.22
C VAL A 168 4.23 -8.50 1.62
N LYS A 169 5.02 -7.61 1.00
CA LYS A 169 4.48 -6.42 0.35
C LYS A 169 3.59 -6.74 -0.84
N SER A 170 3.97 -7.74 -1.64
CA SER A 170 3.14 -8.23 -2.74
C SER A 170 1.81 -8.79 -2.25
N SER A 171 1.82 -9.54 -1.14
CA SER A 171 0.61 -10.06 -0.49
C SER A 171 -0.32 -8.94 -0.02
N GLN A 172 0.22 -7.86 0.56
CA GLN A 172 -0.58 -6.67 0.90
C GLN A 172 -1.16 -5.99 -0.35
N ASN A 173 -0.40 -5.91 -1.44
CA ASN A 173 -0.86 -5.29 -2.68
C ASN A 173 -2.03 -6.07 -3.32
N VAL A 174 -2.07 -7.39 -3.18
CA VAL A 174 -3.24 -8.21 -3.60
C VAL A 174 -4.51 -7.79 -2.83
N LEU A 175 -4.38 -7.49 -1.54
CA LEU A 175 -5.51 -7.06 -0.73
C LEU A 175 -6.03 -5.66 -1.10
N LEU A 176 -5.24 -4.85 -1.83
CA LEU A 176 -5.66 -3.52 -2.28
C LEU A 176 -6.95 -3.55 -3.08
N GLY A 177 -7.07 -4.49 -4.02
CA GLY A 177 -8.28 -4.65 -4.83
C GLY A 177 -9.50 -5.01 -3.99
N ILE A 178 -9.33 -5.91 -3.03
CA ILE A 178 -10.40 -6.33 -2.10
C ILE A 178 -10.80 -5.17 -1.20
N ALA A 179 -9.83 -4.47 -0.62
CA ALA A 179 -10.08 -3.31 0.24
C ALA A 179 -10.80 -2.18 -0.53
N ALA A 180 -10.35 -1.86 -1.73
CA ALA A 180 -11.00 -0.86 -2.58
C ALA A 180 -12.45 -1.24 -2.92
N PHE A 181 -12.71 -2.52 -3.18
CA PHE A 181 -14.05 -3.03 -3.42
C PHE A 181 -14.95 -2.87 -2.19
N VAL A 182 -14.50 -3.30 -1.01
CA VAL A 182 -15.25 -3.18 0.25
C VAL A 182 -15.54 -1.71 0.58
N ILE A 183 -14.55 -0.83 0.44
CA ILE A 183 -14.72 0.61 0.64
C ILE A 183 -15.76 1.18 -0.34
N SER A 184 -15.71 0.75 -1.62
CA SER A 184 -16.68 1.17 -2.64
C SER A 184 -18.12 0.80 -2.24
N LEU A 185 -18.33 -0.42 -1.78
CA LEU A 185 -19.63 -0.87 -1.29
C LEU A 185 -20.11 -0.02 -0.12
N TYR A 186 -19.26 0.16 0.89
CA TYR A 186 -19.59 0.97 2.07
C TYR A 186 -20.01 2.39 1.69
N TRP A 187 -19.24 3.06 0.84
CA TRP A 187 -19.54 4.42 0.40
C TRP A 187 -20.75 4.51 -0.52
N SER A 188 -21.02 3.48 -1.32
CA SER A 188 -22.22 3.40 -2.15
C SER A 188 -23.49 3.30 -1.31
N TYR A 189 -23.47 2.52 -0.23
CA TYR A 189 -24.59 2.44 0.70
C TYR A 189 -24.82 3.76 1.46
N LYS A 190 -23.73 4.43 1.86
CA LYS A 190 -23.81 5.66 2.65
C LYS A 190 -24.32 6.86 1.85
N GLY A 191 -23.98 6.95 0.56
CA GLY A 191 -24.40 8.03 -0.33
C GLY A 191 -25.89 8.04 -0.66
N GLN A 192 -26.62 6.97 -0.32
CA GLN A 192 -28.05 6.84 -0.60
C GLN A 192 -28.92 7.27 0.58
N LYS A 193 -28.94 8.57 0.91
CA LYS A 193 -29.94 9.14 1.85
C LYS A 193 -31.38 9.17 1.32
N LYS A 194 -31.64 8.73 0.10
CA LYS A 194 -32.99 8.55 -0.46
C LYS A 194 -33.15 7.12 -0.97
N ARG A 195 -34.15 6.44 -0.43
CA ARG A 195 -34.72 5.11 -0.72
C ARG A 195 -34.73 4.68 -2.21
N GLN A 196 -33.58 4.52 -2.85
CA GLN A 196 -33.52 3.70 -4.05
C GLN A 196 -32.74 2.44 -3.71
N ARG A 197 -33.37 1.29 -3.97
CA ARG A 197 -32.70 -0.02 -3.79
C ARG A 197 -31.40 -0.02 -4.57
N PRO A 198 -30.27 -0.46 -4.00
CA PRO A 198 -29.01 -0.49 -4.71
C PRO A 198 -29.14 -1.37 -5.93
N SER A 199 -29.17 -0.76 -7.10
CA SER A 199 -29.09 -1.48 -8.36
C SER A 199 -27.65 -1.87 -8.59
N VAL A 200 -27.41 -3.11 -9.04
CA VAL A 200 -26.07 -3.61 -9.45
C VAL A 200 -25.43 -2.65 -10.45
N ARG A 201 -26.23 -1.96 -11.26
CA ARG A 201 -25.77 -0.95 -12.20
C ARG A 201 -25.10 0.25 -11.52
N VAL A 202 -25.67 0.74 -10.39
CA VAL A 202 -25.09 1.86 -9.61
C VAL A 202 -23.77 1.45 -8.95
N ILE A 203 -23.68 0.20 -8.49
CA ILE A 203 -22.44 -0.36 -7.95
C ILE A 203 -21.38 -0.41 -9.05
N TRP A 204 -21.73 -0.90 -10.25
CA TRP A 204 -20.84 -0.98 -11.39
C TRP A 204 -20.41 0.40 -11.93
N GLU A 205 -21.30 1.39 -11.97
CA GLU A 205 -20.96 2.76 -12.36
C GLU A 205 -19.99 3.44 -11.39
N ARG A 206 -20.08 3.11 -10.10
CA ARG A 206 -19.20 3.63 -9.04
C ARG A 206 -17.95 2.79 -8.82
N PHE A 207 -17.92 1.57 -9.32
CA PHE A 207 -16.78 0.69 -9.19
C PHE A 207 -15.58 1.21 -10.02
N PRO A 208 -14.39 1.34 -9.43
CA PRO A 208 -13.22 1.84 -10.15
C PRO A 208 -12.75 0.82 -11.19
N LYS A 209 -12.98 1.13 -12.46
CA LYS A 209 -12.69 0.22 -13.59
C LYS A 209 -11.22 -0.19 -13.67
N PHE A 210 -10.29 0.63 -13.16
CA PHE A 210 -8.87 0.27 -13.11
C PHE A 210 -8.59 -0.93 -12.20
N VAL A 211 -9.41 -1.17 -11.16
CA VAL A 211 -9.29 -2.38 -10.30
C VAL A 211 -9.63 -3.63 -11.10
N VAL A 212 -10.64 -3.56 -11.97
CA VAL A 212 -10.96 -4.68 -12.89
C VAL A 212 -9.79 -4.92 -13.84
N GLY A 213 -9.22 -3.85 -14.40
CA GLY A 213 -8.03 -3.94 -15.24
C GLY A 213 -6.84 -4.59 -14.53
N PHE A 214 -6.57 -4.18 -13.29
CA PHE A 214 -5.52 -4.77 -12.44
C PHE A 214 -5.73 -6.26 -12.23
N VAL A 215 -6.92 -6.69 -11.80
CA VAL A 215 -7.24 -8.09 -11.57
C VAL A 215 -7.17 -8.90 -12.88
N ALA A 216 -7.70 -8.35 -13.98
CA ALA A 216 -7.67 -9.02 -15.28
C ALA A 216 -6.22 -9.24 -15.77
N VAL A 217 -5.36 -8.23 -15.66
CA VAL A 217 -3.94 -8.35 -16.05
C VAL A 217 -3.20 -9.32 -15.13
N SER A 218 -3.43 -9.28 -13.82
CA SER A 218 -2.84 -10.23 -12.86
C SER A 218 -3.23 -11.68 -13.18
N LEU A 219 -4.51 -11.93 -13.45
CA LEU A 219 -5.00 -13.25 -13.84
C LEU A 219 -4.41 -13.69 -15.19
N LEU A 220 -4.37 -12.81 -16.18
CA LEU A 220 -3.83 -13.09 -17.50
C LEU A 220 -2.35 -13.49 -17.40
N PHE A 221 -1.56 -12.73 -16.65
CA PHE A 221 -0.15 -13.05 -16.43
C PHE A 221 0.03 -14.33 -15.60
N SER A 222 -0.85 -14.60 -14.64
CA SER A 222 -0.81 -15.85 -13.86
C SER A 222 -1.15 -17.08 -14.68
N LEU A 223 -2.09 -16.98 -15.62
CA LEU A 223 -2.55 -18.11 -16.42
C LEU A 223 -1.66 -18.38 -17.64
N PHE A 224 -1.22 -17.34 -18.33
CA PHE A 224 -0.53 -17.47 -19.62
C PHE A 224 0.96 -17.25 -19.57
N PHE A 225 1.46 -16.60 -18.49
CA PHE A 225 2.85 -16.17 -18.36
C PHE A 225 3.47 -16.60 -17.01
N ALA A 226 3.10 -17.78 -16.51
CA ALA A 226 3.61 -18.31 -15.23
C ALA A 226 5.07 -18.79 -15.29
N GLY A 227 5.64 -19.00 -16.49
CA GLY A 227 7.00 -19.52 -16.68
C GLY A 227 8.10 -18.43 -16.62
N ASN A 228 9.35 -18.89 -16.50
CA ASN A 228 10.54 -18.02 -16.52
C ASN A 228 10.68 -17.22 -17.83
N GLU A 229 10.08 -17.67 -18.91
CA GLU A 229 10.07 -16.97 -20.21
C GLU A 229 9.35 -15.62 -20.14
N ALA A 230 8.44 -15.44 -19.18
CA ALA A 230 7.73 -14.19 -18.97
C ALA A 230 8.46 -13.18 -18.07
N ALA A 231 9.59 -13.53 -17.48
CA ALA A 231 10.35 -12.62 -16.61
C ALA A 231 10.69 -11.28 -17.31
N PRO A 232 11.11 -11.26 -18.60
CA PRO A 232 11.34 -10.00 -19.31
C PRO A 232 10.08 -9.15 -19.46
N ALA A 233 8.93 -9.77 -19.74
CA ALA A 233 7.66 -9.06 -19.88
C ALA A 233 7.18 -8.47 -18.56
N ARG A 234 7.34 -9.18 -17.45
CA ARG A 234 7.03 -8.69 -16.09
C ARG A 234 7.94 -7.52 -15.71
N THR A 235 9.25 -7.66 -15.98
CA THR A 235 10.22 -6.59 -15.74
C THR A 235 9.87 -5.34 -16.54
N SER A 236 9.51 -5.50 -17.81
CA SER A 236 9.08 -4.39 -18.67
C SER A 236 7.79 -3.75 -18.14
N ALA A 237 6.79 -4.53 -17.72
CA ALA A 237 5.55 -4.03 -17.13
C ALA A 237 5.82 -3.27 -15.81
N LYS A 238 6.75 -3.78 -14.97
CA LYS A 238 7.18 -3.11 -13.74
C LYS A 238 7.88 -1.78 -14.03
N MET A 239 8.80 -1.76 -14.99
CA MET A 239 9.47 -0.53 -15.41
C MET A 239 8.48 0.50 -15.95
N PHE A 240 7.51 0.07 -16.76
CA PHE A 240 6.48 0.94 -17.30
C PHE A 240 5.57 1.49 -16.20
N SER A 241 5.13 0.65 -15.27
CA SER A 241 4.37 1.06 -14.09
C SER A 241 5.14 2.07 -13.24
N ASN A 242 6.41 1.81 -12.93
CA ASN A 242 7.26 2.71 -12.17
C ASN A 242 7.46 4.05 -12.89
N THR A 243 7.64 4.04 -14.21
CA THR A 243 7.75 5.26 -15.01
C THR A 243 6.47 6.09 -14.92
N LEU A 244 5.30 5.47 -15.06
CA LEU A 244 4.01 6.15 -14.91
C LEU A 244 3.80 6.70 -13.50
N PHE A 245 4.20 5.95 -12.46
CA PHE A 245 4.16 6.44 -11.08
C PHE A 245 5.11 7.60 -10.85
N ASN A 246 6.33 7.55 -11.40
CA ASN A 246 7.28 8.66 -11.30
C ASN A 246 6.73 9.92 -11.97
N ILE A 247 6.13 9.81 -13.15
CA ILE A 247 5.45 10.93 -13.83
C ILE A 247 4.30 11.45 -12.94
N ALA A 248 3.49 10.55 -12.41
CA ALA A 248 2.39 10.92 -11.51
C ALA A 248 2.90 11.62 -10.24
N PHE A 249 3.99 11.15 -9.64
CA PHE A 249 4.58 11.77 -8.46
C PHE A 249 5.16 13.15 -8.74
N VAL A 250 5.77 13.34 -9.91
CA VAL A 250 6.18 14.68 -10.37
C VAL A 250 4.95 15.58 -10.52
N CYS A 251 3.88 15.10 -11.14
CA CYS A 251 2.63 15.85 -11.26
C CYS A 251 2.06 16.22 -9.88
N ILE A 252 2.00 15.27 -8.94
CA ILE A 252 1.53 15.51 -7.58
C ILE A 252 2.45 16.49 -6.84
N GLY A 253 3.78 16.34 -6.99
CA GLY A 253 4.75 17.26 -6.41
C GLY A 253 4.57 18.70 -6.90
N LEU A 254 4.25 18.88 -8.19
CA LEU A 254 3.95 20.18 -8.79
C LEU A 254 2.61 20.77 -8.32
N GLU A 255 1.63 19.92 -7.99
CA GLU A 255 0.34 20.32 -7.41
C GLU A 255 0.43 20.54 -5.90
N THR A 256 1.36 19.85 -5.21
CA THR A 256 1.48 19.87 -3.75
C THR A 256 2.18 21.12 -3.28
N ARG A 257 1.53 21.86 -2.39
CA ARG A 257 2.15 22.95 -1.66
C ARG A 257 2.74 22.39 -0.35
N PHE A 258 4.05 22.13 -0.32
CA PHE A 258 4.74 21.63 0.89
C PHE A 258 4.49 22.50 2.12
N ARG A 259 4.18 23.80 1.92
CA ARG A 259 3.81 24.73 2.97
C ARG A 259 2.55 24.31 3.73
N ASP A 260 1.65 23.55 3.06
CA ASP A 260 0.37 23.13 3.62
C ASP A 260 0.51 21.88 4.51
N ILE A 261 1.64 21.14 4.43
CA ILE A 261 1.91 19.96 5.26
C ILE A 261 2.01 20.35 6.74
N PHE A 262 2.64 21.47 7.03
CA PHE A 262 2.82 22.01 8.39
C PHE A 262 1.77 23.05 8.77
N SER A 263 0.73 23.22 7.95
CA SER A 263 -0.34 24.16 8.25
C SER A 263 -1.09 23.77 9.51
N LYS A 264 -1.56 24.77 10.27
CA LYS A 264 -2.38 24.53 11.48
C LYS A 264 -3.64 23.72 11.17
N GLU A 265 -4.17 23.84 9.96
CA GLU A 265 -5.38 23.19 9.47
C GLU A 265 -5.18 21.68 9.32
N ASN A 266 -4.01 21.24 8.86
CA ASN A 266 -3.67 19.82 8.61
C ASN A 266 -3.01 19.12 9.81
N ARG A 267 -2.76 19.83 10.93
CA ARG A 267 -2.06 19.29 12.09
C ARG A 267 -2.70 18.04 12.67
N ARG A 268 -4.03 17.94 12.63
CA ARG A 268 -4.75 16.76 13.14
C ARG A 268 -4.51 15.54 12.27
N THR A 269 -4.56 15.72 10.95
CA THR A 269 -4.28 14.65 9.99
C THR A 269 -2.83 14.19 10.09
N PHE A 270 -1.87 15.11 10.25
CA PHE A 270 -0.47 14.78 10.47
C PHE A 270 -0.27 13.88 11.69
N TRP A 271 -0.80 14.27 12.85
CA TRP A 271 -0.64 13.47 14.06
C TRP A 271 -1.42 12.16 14.01
N ALA A 272 -2.59 12.13 13.36
CA ALA A 272 -3.33 10.89 13.12
C ALA A 272 -2.50 9.92 12.27
N PHE A 273 -1.86 10.41 11.19
CA PHE A 273 -0.98 9.62 10.33
C PHE A 273 0.23 9.08 11.10
N MET A 274 0.96 9.96 11.80
CA MET A 274 2.15 9.57 12.55
C MET A 274 1.85 8.52 13.64
N THR A 275 0.75 8.71 14.38
CA THR A 275 0.35 7.76 15.42
C THR A 275 -0.12 6.43 14.81
N ALA A 276 -0.84 6.46 13.70
CA ALA A 276 -1.25 5.26 12.97
C ALA A 276 -0.02 4.50 12.43
N GLN A 277 0.99 5.22 11.92
CA GLN A 277 2.22 4.62 11.44
C GLN A 277 3.04 3.98 12.58
N MET A 278 3.12 4.62 13.74
CA MET A 278 3.73 4.03 14.93
C MET A 278 3.00 2.75 15.36
N PHE A 279 1.68 2.77 15.35
CA PHE A 279 0.89 1.57 15.63
C PHE A 279 1.16 0.46 14.60
N ASN A 280 1.22 0.80 13.30
CA ASN A 280 1.57 -0.15 12.25
C ASN A 280 2.94 -0.79 12.49
N ILE A 281 3.97 -0.01 12.82
CA ILE A 281 5.31 -0.51 13.14
C ILE A 281 5.26 -1.58 14.24
N VAL A 282 4.56 -1.31 15.33
CA VAL A 282 4.49 -2.22 16.49
C VAL A 282 3.67 -3.48 16.16
N VAL A 283 2.48 -3.32 15.59
CA VAL A 283 1.60 -4.46 15.27
C VAL A 283 2.27 -5.37 14.25
N THR A 284 2.87 -4.79 13.20
CA THR A 284 3.54 -5.58 12.17
C THR A 284 4.76 -6.32 12.71
N LEU A 285 5.52 -5.71 13.64
CA LEU A 285 6.63 -6.40 14.31
C LEU A 285 6.13 -7.63 15.08
N ILE A 286 5.07 -7.47 15.87
CA ILE A 286 4.50 -8.57 16.67
C ILE A 286 4.02 -9.70 15.74
N VAL A 287 3.27 -9.36 14.69
CA VAL A 287 2.72 -10.36 13.76
C VAL A 287 3.84 -11.04 12.96
N ALA A 288 4.83 -10.29 12.47
CA ALA A 288 5.98 -10.84 11.77
C ALA A 288 6.79 -11.78 12.67
N TYR A 289 7.05 -11.40 13.91
CA TYR A 289 7.75 -12.26 14.87
C TYR A 289 6.98 -13.54 15.15
N LEU A 290 5.67 -13.46 15.39
CA LEU A 290 4.85 -14.64 15.68
C LEU A 290 4.78 -15.60 14.48
N LEU A 291 4.63 -15.08 13.27
CA LEU A 291 4.46 -15.91 12.07
C LEU A 291 5.79 -16.44 11.53
N PHE A 292 6.81 -15.59 11.40
CA PHE A 292 8.09 -15.96 10.79
C PHE A 292 9.16 -16.37 11.82
N GLY A 293 9.08 -15.84 13.04
CA GLY A 293 10.04 -16.15 14.11
C GLY A 293 9.66 -17.38 14.93
N VAL A 294 8.36 -17.64 15.11
CA VAL A 294 7.89 -18.72 15.98
C VAL A 294 7.16 -19.80 15.17
N LEU A 295 6.09 -19.44 14.46
CA LEU A 295 5.20 -20.44 13.84
C LEU A 295 5.84 -21.15 12.66
N LYS A 296 6.50 -20.41 11.77
CA LYS A 296 7.15 -20.98 10.57
C LYS A 296 8.27 -21.97 10.93
N PRO A 297 9.21 -21.63 11.85
CA PRO A 297 10.25 -22.59 12.27
C PRO A 297 9.72 -23.81 13.03
N TYR A 298 8.55 -23.70 13.67
CA TYR A 298 7.94 -24.81 14.42
C TYR A 298 7.22 -25.82 13.49
N LEU A 299 6.75 -25.37 12.32
CA LEU A 299 5.99 -26.19 11.37
C LEU A 299 6.84 -26.77 10.22
N ASN A 300 8.05 -26.24 10.02
CA ASN A 300 9.06 -26.78 9.10
C ASN A 300 10.09 -27.62 9.84
#